data_cc8e4ab7c1116b8d7166087b146ec8a7
#
_entry.id   cc8e4ab7c1116b8d7166087b146ec8a7
#
_cell.length_a   1.000
_cell.length_b   1.000
_cell.length_c   1.000
_cell.angle_alpha   90.00
_cell.angle_beta   90.00
_cell.angle_gamma   90.00
#
_symmetry.space_group_name_H-M   'P 1'
#
loop_
_entity.id
_entity.type
_entity.pdbx_description
1 polymer ?
#
loop_
_entity_poly.entity_id
_entity_poly.type
_entity_poly.pdbx_seq_one_letter_code
_entity_poly.pdbx_strand_id
1 'polypeptide(L)'
;MPTYHSPGVYVEEVSSGSRPIEGVGSALCAFVGFTERGVSNQPTLVTNWTQYTKAFGGFVDGAHLPQSVYGYFLNGGGAAYVVRIGATDTHDEEQASPNGRAAGSAGALDSVARGEVPAAGSGERPALQARALALGEAGNGLSVEIADASEPGEELFKLVVRREDREAEVFDNLSLRRGPRNAATVVKESSELIALDEVKGASALVPAKGARVVLSGGASSAAAVVPQGPIPARITPADYVGDTADRTGFAGLEAIEDVTMLCVPDLMAAYQHGAVDLDGVKAVQLAMIAHCELMADRVAILDPPPGLGAQQVRDWRMDAAGYDSKYAALYWPWFKVVDPVTGSPTLIPPSGYIAGVWARSDETRGVHKAPANEVVRGVIDLETNITRGEHDQLNPVAVNCVRSFPGQGIRVWGARTLSSDPEWRYLNVRRLFNFVEKSILDGTNWVVFEPNDRFLWGSVRRTITMFLRRVWRSGALFGRTPEEAFFVKCDEENNPPENRDAGILTVDIGIAPVKPAEFIVFRVSQYAQGAALEE
;
A
#
# COMPACT_ATOMS: atom_id res chain seq x y z
N MET A 1 -5.43 -48.70 -16.52
CA MET A 1 -5.01 -48.63 -17.94
C MET A 1 -6.23 -48.95 -18.77
N PRO A 2 -6.60 -48.10 -19.71
CA PRO A 2 -7.69 -48.46 -20.62
C PRO A 2 -7.24 -49.66 -21.47
N THR A 3 -8.10 -50.66 -21.57
CA THR A 3 -7.87 -51.85 -22.39
C THR A 3 -8.44 -51.61 -23.79
N TYR A 4 -7.57 -51.52 -24.79
CA TYR A 4 -7.98 -51.39 -26.19
C TYR A 4 -8.35 -52.77 -26.77
N HIS A 5 -9.52 -52.88 -27.38
CA HIS A 5 -10.09 -54.14 -27.87
C HIS A 5 -10.19 -54.26 -29.39
N SER A 6 -9.91 -53.20 -30.14
CA SER A 6 -9.93 -53.23 -31.61
C SER A 6 -8.80 -52.43 -32.21
N PRO A 7 -8.29 -52.76 -33.41
CA PRO A 7 -7.33 -51.93 -34.11
C PRO A 7 -7.96 -50.57 -34.47
N GLY A 8 -7.31 -49.47 -34.02
CA GLY A 8 -7.79 -48.11 -34.26
C GLY A 8 -6.81 -47.07 -33.71
N VAL A 9 -7.06 -45.79 -34.02
CA VAL A 9 -6.35 -44.67 -33.42
C VAL A 9 -7.13 -44.23 -32.18
N TYR A 10 -6.48 -44.32 -31.05
CA TYR A 10 -7.04 -43.90 -29.76
C TYR A 10 -6.38 -42.59 -29.34
N VAL A 11 -7.21 -41.60 -29.01
CA VAL A 11 -6.76 -40.31 -28.46
C VAL A 11 -7.03 -40.33 -26.98
N GLU A 12 -5.97 -40.31 -26.19
CA GLU A 12 -6.06 -40.13 -24.75
C GLU A 12 -5.65 -38.70 -24.40
N GLU A 13 -6.47 -38.02 -23.63
CA GLU A 13 -6.07 -36.79 -22.96
C GLU A 13 -5.19 -37.12 -21.76
N VAL A 14 -3.90 -37.02 -21.95
CA VAL A 14 -2.92 -37.18 -20.86
C VAL A 14 -2.57 -35.78 -20.35
N SER A 15 -2.77 -35.53 -19.06
CA SER A 15 -2.27 -34.31 -18.43
C SER A 15 -0.76 -34.21 -18.71
N SER A 16 -0.33 -33.16 -19.40
CA SER A 16 1.06 -33.02 -19.87
C SER A 16 2.07 -32.80 -18.74
N GLY A 17 1.66 -32.78 -17.48
CA GLY A 17 2.53 -32.61 -16.31
C GLY A 17 3.33 -31.30 -16.27
N SER A 18 3.24 -30.46 -17.32
CA SER A 18 3.88 -29.14 -17.32
C SER A 18 2.96 -28.15 -16.64
N ARG A 19 3.38 -27.62 -15.52
CA ARG A 19 2.74 -26.49 -14.86
C ARG A 19 3.38 -25.22 -15.41
N PRO A 20 2.70 -24.43 -16.27
CA PRO A 20 3.28 -23.22 -16.82
C PRO A 20 3.49 -22.20 -15.71
N ILE A 21 4.65 -21.55 -15.69
CA ILE A 21 4.90 -20.38 -14.83
C ILE A 21 4.05 -19.24 -15.35
N GLU A 22 3.18 -18.69 -14.52
CA GLU A 22 2.44 -17.46 -14.79
C GLU A 22 3.27 -16.27 -14.32
N GLY A 23 3.19 -15.14 -15.03
CA GLY A 23 3.84 -13.90 -14.59
C GLY A 23 3.09 -13.30 -13.40
N VAL A 24 3.83 -12.95 -12.36
CA VAL A 24 3.24 -12.26 -11.19
C VAL A 24 2.82 -10.83 -11.53
N GLY A 25 1.93 -10.24 -10.71
CA GLY A 25 1.60 -8.82 -10.81
C GLY A 25 2.82 -7.94 -10.51
N SER A 26 3.02 -6.87 -11.29
CA SER A 26 4.17 -5.97 -11.13
C SER A 26 3.83 -4.61 -10.57
N ALA A 27 2.56 -4.34 -10.23
CA ALA A 27 2.04 -2.99 -10.04
C ALA A 27 1.22 -2.80 -8.76
N LEU A 28 1.56 -3.50 -7.67
CA LEU A 28 0.91 -3.34 -6.37
C LEU A 28 1.76 -2.47 -5.44
N CYS A 29 1.22 -1.32 -5.04
CA CYS A 29 1.91 -0.38 -4.16
C CYS A 29 1.45 -0.52 -2.71
N ALA A 30 2.37 -0.46 -1.76
CA ALA A 30 2.08 -0.27 -0.35
C ALA A 30 2.35 1.18 0.05
N PHE A 31 1.38 1.80 0.70
CA PHE A 31 1.44 3.15 1.26
C PHE A 31 1.42 3.08 2.78
N VAL A 32 2.35 3.78 3.42
CA VAL A 32 2.41 3.87 4.89
C VAL A 32 2.33 5.34 5.30
N GLY A 33 1.45 5.67 6.24
CA GLY A 33 1.28 7.06 6.68
C GLY A 33 0.02 7.31 7.50
N PHE A 34 -0.46 8.55 7.47
CA PHE A 34 -1.55 9.05 8.32
C PHE A 34 -2.86 9.07 7.55
N THR A 35 -3.93 8.70 8.23
CA THR A 35 -5.29 8.70 7.70
C THR A 35 -6.26 9.24 8.74
N GLU A 36 -7.43 9.72 8.29
CA GLU A 36 -8.48 10.24 9.17
C GLU A 36 -8.96 9.18 10.18
N ARG A 37 -9.14 7.95 9.71
CA ARG A 37 -9.64 6.81 10.47
C ARG A 37 -9.08 5.50 9.94
N GLY A 38 -9.48 4.38 10.49
CA GLY A 38 -9.06 3.04 10.07
C GLY A 38 -8.23 2.34 11.14
N VAL A 39 -8.02 1.05 10.95
CA VAL A 39 -7.25 0.22 11.88
C VAL A 39 -5.77 0.56 11.75
N SER A 40 -5.09 0.79 12.89
CA SER A 40 -3.66 1.06 12.92
C SER A 40 -2.84 -0.20 12.65
N ASN A 41 -1.70 -0.01 11.99
CA ASN A 41 -0.69 -1.04 11.74
C ASN A 41 -1.20 -2.28 10.97
N GLN A 42 -2.42 -2.27 10.45
CA GLN A 42 -2.97 -3.38 9.69
C GLN A 42 -2.96 -3.06 8.19
N PRO A 43 -2.19 -3.78 7.35
CA PRO A 43 -2.23 -3.62 5.91
C PRO A 43 -3.63 -3.92 5.36
N THR A 44 -4.26 -2.93 4.77
CA THR A 44 -5.62 -3.04 4.22
C THR A 44 -5.58 -2.85 2.71
N LEU A 45 -6.07 -3.84 1.96
CA LEU A 45 -6.14 -3.78 0.51
C LEU A 45 -7.30 -2.88 0.06
N VAL A 46 -7.01 -1.93 -0.81
CA VAL A 46 -7.99 -1.06 -1.48
C VAL A 46 -7.78 -1.11 -2.99
N THR A 47 -8.85 -1.23 -3.75
CA THR A 47 -8.81 -1.37 -5.22
C THR A 47 -9.25 -0.10 -5.95
N ASN A 48 -9.73 0.89 -5.22
CA ASN A 48 -10.13 2.20 -5.76
C ASN A 48 -10.27 3.23 -4.65
N TRP A 49 -10.41 4.51 -5.05
CA TRP A 49 -10.57 5.63 -4.13
C TRP A 49 -11.79 5.52 -3.21
N THR A 50 -12.91 4.98 -3.70
CA THR A 50 -14.13 4.80 -2.89
C THR A 50 -13.92 3.80 -1.76
N GLN A 51 -13.21 2.70 -2.00
CA GLN A 51 -12.84 1.77 -0.94
C GLN A 51 -11.88 2.40 0.06
N TYR A 52 -10.91 3.20 -0.42
CA TYR A 52 -10.02 3.94 0.45
C TYR A 52 -10.81 4.86 1.39
N THR A 53 -11.70 5.70 0.85
CA THR A 53 -12.49 6.64 1.67
C THR A 53 -13.40 5.94 2.66
N LYS A 54 -13.93 4.77 2.32
CA LYS A 54 -14.73 3.95 3.24
C LYS A 54 -13.90 3.42 4.41
N ALA A 55 -12.67 2.97 4.15
CA ALA A 55 -11.80 2.37 5.16
C ALA A 55 -11.05 3.42 6.00
N PHE A 56 -10.53 4.46 5.36
CA PHE A 56 -9.55 5.38 5.94
C PHE A 56 -10.01 6.84 6.04
N GLY A 57 -11.19 7.14 5.52
CA GLY A 57 -11.70 8.53 5.48
C GLY A 57 -11.29 9.29 4.23
N GLY A 58 -11.45 10.62 4.28
CA GLY A 58 -11.18 11.52 3.17
C GLY A 58 -9.77 12.08 3.13
N PHE A 59 -9.67 13.24 2.52
CA PHE A 59 -8.46 14.04 2.56
C PHE A 59 -8.30 14.67 3.94
N VAL A 60 -7.06 14.76 4.38
CA VAL A 60 -6.73 15.22 5.73
C VAL A 60 -5.74 16.35 5.62
N ASP A 61 -6.02 17.43 6.32
CA ASP A 61 -5.13 18.59 6.32
C ASP A 61 -3.75 18.24 6.88
N GLY A 62 -2.72 18.63 6.16
CA GLY A 62 -1.34 18.39 6.51
C GLY A 62 -0.81 16.97 6.19
N ALA A 63 -1.65 15.98 5.90
CA ALA A 63 -1.20 14.64 5.49
C ALA A 63 -1.11 14.53 3.97
N HIS A 64 -0.11 13.80 3.48
CA HIS A 64 0.13 13.57 2.05
C HIS A 64 -0.36 12.22 1.55
N LEU A 65 -0.58 11.24 2.45
CA LEU A 65 -0.98 9.89 2.07
C LEU A 65 -2.30 9.86 1.30
N PRO A 66 -3.39 10.55 1.73
CA PRO A 66 -4.64 10.53 0.97
C PRO A 66 -4.50 11.04 -0.46
N GLN A 67 -3.78 12.17 -0.66
CA GLN A 67 -3.50 12.71 -1.99
C GLN A 67 -2.61 11.78 -2.81
N SER A 68 -1.66 11.11 -2.18
CA SER A 68 -0.76 10.14 -2.83
C SER A 68 -1.51 8.90 -3.32
N VAL A 69 -2.41 8.34 -2.51
CA VAL A 69 -3.28 7.22 -2.91
C VAL A 69 -4.27 7.64 -4.00
N TYR A 70 -4.87 8.83 -3.88
CA TYR A 70 -5.72 9.38 -4.93
C TYR A 70 -4.96 9.53 -6.26
N GLY A 71 -3.76 10.12 -6.21
CA GLY A 71 -2.89 10.28 -7.36
C GLY A 71 -2.43 8.95 -7.97
N TYR A 72 -2.21 7.92 -7.15
CA TYR A 72 -1.91 6.57 -7.59
C TYR A 72 -3.05 6.00 -8.47
N PHE A 73 -4.29 6.00 -7.98
CA PHE A 73 -5.44 5.53 -8.77
C PHE A 73 -5.69 6.38 -10.02
N LEU A 74 -5.56 7.71 -9.92
CA LEU A 74 -5.72 8.61 -11.07
C LEU A 74 -4.72 8.34 -12.20
N ASN A 75 -3.51 7.90 -11.84
CA ASN A 75 -2.43 7.62 -12.78
C ASN A 75 -2.41 6.17 -13.30
N GLY A 76 -3.30 5.30 -12.84
CA GLY A 76 -3.47 3.95 -13.38
C GLY A 76 -3.15 2.84 -12.37
N GLY A 77 -3.03 3.15 -11.08
CA GLY A 77 -2.94 2.14 -10.04
C GLY A 77 -4.23 1.30 -9.97
N GLY A 78 -4.08 -0.02 -9.92
CA GLY A 78 -5.21 -0.96 -9.87
C GLY A 78 -5.61 -1.33 -8.45
N ALA A 79 -4.65 -1.52 -7.57
CA ALA A 79 -4.84 -1.86 -6.16
C ALA A 79 -3.66 -1.37 -5.32
N ALA A 80 -3.89 -1.12 -4.04
CA ALA A 80 -2.84 -0.71 -3.11
C ALA A 80 -3.11 -1.27 -1.72
N TYR A 81 -2.05 -1.57 -0.98
CA TYR A 81 -2.12 -1.74 0.46
C TYR A 81 -1.90 -0.39 1.14
N VAL A 82 -2.70 -0.12 2.18
CA VAL A 82 -2.54 1.06 3.02
C VAL A 82 -2.32 0.61 4.45
N VAL A 83 -1.26 1.12 5.07
CA VAL A 83 -0.91 0.89 6.47
C VAL A 83 -1.00 2.23 7.20
N ARG A 84 -1.99 2.35 8.08
CA ARG A 84 -2.12 3.51 8.97
C ARG A 84 -1.12 3.40 10.10
N ILE A 85 -0.38 4.46 10.37
CA ILE A 85 0.55 4.57 11.50
C ILE A 85 0.24 5.81 12.34
N GLY A 86 0.87 5.91 13.51
CA GLY A 86 0.82 7.12 14.35
C GLY A 86 -0.47 7.32 15.14
N ALA A 87 -1.45 6.41 15.07
CA ALA A 87 -2.57 6.44 15.99
C ALA A 87 -2.13 5.82 17.31
N THR A 88 -2.26 6.58 18.38
CA THR A 88 -2.23 6.00 19.74
C THR A 88 -3.54 5.26 19.91
N ASP A 89 -3.56 3.96 19.59
CA ASP A 89 -4.71 3.12 19.83
C ASP A 89 -4.84 2.90 21.34
N THR A 90 -5.74 3.63 21.96
CA THR A 90 -6.22 3.36 23.33
C THR A 90 -7.09 2.11 23.39
N HIS A 91 -7.22 1.34 22.30
CA HIS A 91 -8.11 0.19 22.21
C HIS A 91 -7.44 -1.19 22.30
N ASP A 92 -6.10 -1.30 22.16
CA ASP A 92 -5.43 -2.62 22.16
C ASP A 92 -4.94 -3.10 23.53
N GLU A 93 -5.02 -2.28 24.61
CA GLU A 93 -4.59 -2.70 25.94
C GLU A 93 -5.63 -3.53 26.72
N GLU A 94 -6.84 -3.71 26.25
CA GLU A 94 -7.90 -4.41 27.01
C GLU A 94 -7.99 -5.93 26.72
N GLN A 95 -7.16 -6.50 25.84
CA GLN A 95 -7.20 -7.94 25.53
C GLN A 95 -5.97 -8.76 25.95
N ALA A 96 -4.97 -8.21 26.61
CA ALA A 96 -3.81 -8.97 27.07
C ALA A 96 -3.43 -8.66 28.51
N SER A 97 -4.05 -9.25 29.49
CA SER A 97 -3.47 -9.94 30.65
C SER A 97 -4.43 -10.09 31.84
N PRO A 98 -4.64 -11.29 32.35
CA PRO A 98 -5.10 -11.46 33.74
C PRO A 98 -3.88 -11.65 34.65
N ASN A 99 -3.60 -10.69 35.50
CA ASN A 99 -2.68 -10.66 36.63
C ASN A 99 -1.45 -9.75 36.51
N GLY A 100 -1.55 -8.60 37.16
CA GLY A 100 -0.41 -7.76 37.50
C GLY A 100 -0.81 -6.42 38.10
N ARG A 101 -0.68 -6.32 39.44
CA ARG A 101 -0.96 -5.13 40.24
C ARG A 101 -0.28 -3.87 39.72
N ALA A 102 -1.10 -2.83 39.58
CA ALA A 102 -0.68 -1.47 39.25
C ALA A 102 -0.44 -0.64 40.53
N ALA A 103 0.46 0.30 40.44
CA ALA A 103 0.42 1.52 41.23
C ALA A 103 1.06 2.66 40.46
N GLY A 104 0.27 3.72 40.22
CA GLY A 104 0.76 5.08 40.20
C GLY A 104 0.66 5.86 38.88
N SER A 105 -0.19 6.83 38.96
CA SER A 105 -0.43 8.09 38.25
C SER A 105 -1.52 8.05 37.16
N ALA A 106 -2.73 8.48 37.58
CA ALA A 106 -3.87 8.76 36.71
C ALA A 106 -3.63 10.03 35.90
N GLY A 107 -3.29 9.85 34.61
CA GLY A 107 -3.61 10.83 33.56
C GLY A 107 -5.06 10.60 33.15
N ALA A 108 -5.88 11.64 33.13
CA ALA A 108 -7.28 11.54 32.73
C ALA A 108 -7.37 11.02 31.29
N LEU A 109 -7.93 9.81 31.13
CA LEU A 109 -8.21 9.19 29.85
C LEU A 109 -9.44 9.86 29.22
N ASP A 110 -9.43 10.08 27.91
CA ASP A 110 -10.63 10.48 27.16
C ASP A 110 -11.73 9.43 27.39
N SER A 111 -12.88 9.87 27.90
CA SER A 111 -14.01 8.99 28.15
C SER A 111 -15.05 9.09 27.04
N VAL A 112 -15.71 7.97 26.73
CA VAL A 112 -16.84 7.92 25.79
C VAL A 112 -18.12 8.29 26.53
N ALA A 113 -18.98 9.09 25.90
CA ALA A 113 -20.31 9.38 26.41
C ALA A 113 -21.15 8.09 26.46
N ARG A 114 -21.79 7.84 27.61
CA ARG A 114 -22.63 6.66 27.87
C ARG A 114 -24.02 7.07 28.38
N GLY A 115 -24.99 6.20 28.16
CA GLY A 115 -26.33 6.39 28.67
C GLY A 115 -26.99 5.05 28.94
N GLU A 116 -27.68 4.92 30.05
CA GLU A 116 -28.39 3.70 30.43
C GLU A 116 -29.88 3.82 30.13
N VAL A 117 -30.37 2.90 29.26
CA VAL A 117 -31.78 2.85 28.89
C VAL A 117 -32.53 2.02 29.91
N PRO A 118 -33.54 2.59 30.60
CA PRO A 118 -34.26 1.89 31.67
C PRO A 118 -35.16 0.77 31.10
N ALA A 119 -35.35 -0.28 31.90
CA ALA A 119 -36.31 -1.34 31.60
C ALA A 119 -37.74 -0.95 31.96
N ALA A 120 -38.70 -1.46 31.21
CA ALA A 120 -40.12 -1.28 31.50
C ALA A 120 -40.49 -2.02 32.83
N GLY A 121 -41.09 -1.28 33.77
CA GLY A 121 -41.61 -1.85 35.01
C GLY A 121 -40.62 -2.06 36.17
N SER A 122 -39.35 -1.81 36.01
CA SER A 122 -38.35 -1.88 37.09
C SER A 122 -37.54 -0.58 37.16
N GLY A 123 -37.87 0.31 38.06
CA GLY A 123 -37.35 1.69 38.10
C GLY A 123 -35.84 1.88 38.32
N GLU A 124 -35.02 0.84 38.41
CA GLU A 124 -33.59 0.96 38.72
C GLU A 124 -32.67 0.02 37.94
N ARG A 125 -33.19 -0.81 37.01
CA ARG A 125 -32.32 -1.69 36.23
C ARG A 125 -32.28 -1.28 34.76
N PRO A 126 -31.10 -1.01 34.21
CA PRO A 126 -30.96 -0.72 32.78
C PRO A 126 -31.25 -1.97 31.95
N ALA A 127 -32.00 -1.80 30.84
CA ALA A 127 -32.20 -2.84 29.84
C ALA A 127 -31.05 -2.90 28.83
N LEU A 128 -30.50 -1.75 28.49
CA LEU A 128 -29.40 -1.56 27.55
C LEU A 128 -28.48 -0.44 28.02
N GLN A 129 -27.21 -0.52 27.67
CA GLN A 129 -26.27 0.58 27.79
C GLN A 129 -25.89 1.05 26.39
N ALA A 130 -26.15 2.31 26.07
CA ALA A 130 -25.70 2.94 24.84
C ALA A 130 -24.38 3.68 25.08
N ARG A 131 -23.43 3.55 24.17
CA ARG A 131 -22.19 4.32 24.17
C ARG A 131 -21.97 4.98 22.83
N ALA A 132 -21.44 6.20 22.84
CA ALA A 132 -21.02 6.86 21.62
C ALA A 132 -19.81 6.14 21.00
N LEU A 133 -19.71 6.12 19.69
CA LEU A 133 -18.51 5.67 18.98
C LEU A 133 -17.44 6.77 18.95
N ALA A 134 -17.86 8.05 19.01
CA ALA A 134 -16.97 9.18 19.11
C ALA A 134 -16.42 9.36 20.54
N LEU A 135 -15.10 9.55 20.64
CA LEU A 135 -14.39 9.85 21.89
C LEU A 135 -14.63 11.33 22.30
N GLY A 136 -14.52 11.59 23.61
CA GLY A 136 -14.59 12.94 24.15
C GLY A 136 -16.00 13.54 24.14
N GLU A 137 -16.07 14.88 24.17
CA GLU A 137 -17.32 15.64 24.28
C GLU A 137 -18.27 15.50 23.09
N ALA A 138 -17.77 15.07 21.91
CA ALA A 138 -18.57 14.92 20.72
C ALA A 138 -19.74 13.92 20.87
N GLY A 139 -19.61 12.96 21.78
CA GLY A 139 -20.66 12.00 22.12
C GLY A 139 -21.77 12.56 23.01
N ASN A 140 -21.51 13.65 23.75
CA ASN A 140 -22.48 14.21 24.70
C ASN A 140 -23.72 14.87 24.03
N GLY A 141 -23.62 15.18 22.73
CA GLY A 141 -24.73 15.69 21.94
C GLY A 141 -25.66 14.62 21.36
N LEU A 142 -25.38 13.34 21.63
CA LEU A 142 -26.21 12.23 21.19
C LEU A 142 -27.27 11.88 22.21
N SER A 143 -28.46 11.53 21.76
CA SER A 143 -29.52 10.97 22.61
C SER A 143 -30.14 9.75 21.92
N VAL A 144 -30.55 8.78 22.72
CA VAL A 144 -31.22 7.56 22.29
C VAL A 144 -32.64 7.56 22.82
N GLU A 145 -33.61 7.36 21.94
CA GLU A 145 -35.04 7.31 22.27
C GLU A 145 -35.62 5.95 21.88
N ILE A 146 -36.42 5.36 22.77
CA ILE A 146 -37.11 4.10 22.53
C ILE A 146 -38.56 4.41 22.15
N ALA A 147 -38.94 4.01 20.95
CA ALA A 147 -40.30 4.17 20.42
C ALA A 147 -40.98 2.83 20.14
N ASP A 148 -42.26 2.87 19.78
CA ASP A 148 -42.98 1.68 19.35
C ASP A 148 -42.46 1.14 18.02
N ALA A 149 -42.29 -0.18 17.94
CA ALA A 149 -41.94 -0.86 16.69
C ALA A 149 -43.08 -0.75 15.66
N SER A 150 -42.72 -0.75 14.38
CA SER A 150 -43.72 -0.76 13.30
C SER A 150 -44.46 -2.08 13.19
N GLU A 151 -43.87 -3.20 13.57
CA GLU A 151 -44.52 -4.49 13.68
C GLU A 151 -45.13 -4.67 15.09
N PRO A 152 -46.36 -5.23 15.19
CA PRO A 152 -46.96 -5.50 16.49
C PRO A 152 -46.23 -6.64 17.22
N GLY A 153 -45.73 -6.36 18.43
CA GLY A 153 -45.05 -7.32 19.29
C GLY A 153 -44.68 -6.69 20.64
N GLU A 154 -45.00 -7.38 21.73
CA GLU A 154 -44.75 -6.86 23.10
C GLU A 154 -43.25 -6.70 23.40
N GLU A 155 -42.38 -7.43 22.72
CA GLU A 155 -40.94 -7.48 22.91
C GLU A 155 -40.15 -6.68 21.84
N LEU A 156 -40.89 -6.12 20.86
CA LEU A 156 -40.28 -5.31 19.80
C LEU A 156 -40.30 -3.83 20.15
N PHE A 157 -39.21 -3.17 19.80
CA PHE A 157 -39.06 -1.73 19.99
C PHE A 157 -38.32 -1.11 18.79
N LYS A 158 -38.44 0.19 18.68
CA LYS A 158 -37.74 1.04 17.74
C LYS A 158 -36.75 1.90 18.50
N LEU A 159 -35.52 1.99 18.02
CA LEU A 159 -34.46 2.81 18.58
C LEU A 159 -34.18 3.97 17.63
N VAL A 160 -34.28 5.19 18.13
CA VAL A 160 -34.00 6.41 17.38
C VAL A 160 -32.80 7.09 18.00
N VAL A 161 -31.75 7.29 17.22
CA VAL A 161 -30.56 8.05 17.62
C VAL A 161 -30.72 9.47 17.10
N ARG A 162 -30.55 10.45 17.99
CA ARG A 162 -30.65 11.87 17.66
C ARG A 162 -29.34 12.58 17.94
N ARG A 163 -28.97 13.51 17.07
CA ARG A 163 -27.88 14.46 17.28
C ARG A 163 -28.49 15.87 17.29
N GLU A 164 -28.27 16.64 18.37
CA GLU A 164 -28.82 18.00 18.51
C GLU A 164 -30.32 18.08 18.21
N ASP A 165 -31.11 17.13 18.77
CA ASP A 165 -32.56 16.98 18.58
C ASP A 165 -33.03 16.59 17.17
N ARG A 166 -32.15 16.39 16.22
CA ARG A 166 -32.48 15.87 14.88
C ARG A 166 -32.29 14.36 14.81
N GLU A 167 -33.22 13.67 14.15
CA GLU A 167 -33.08 12.24 13.89
C GLU A 167 -31.89 12.00 12.97
N ALA A 168 -30.92 11.20 13.44
CA ALA A 168 -29.72 10.85 12.71
C ALA A 168 -29.77 9.41 12.21
N GLU A 169 -30.18 8.46 13.07
CA GLU A 169 -30.30 7.04 12.72
C GLU A 169 -31.55 6.45 13.34
N VAL A 170 -32.17 5.50 12.64
CA VAL A 170 -33.40 4.83 13.08
C VAL A 170 -33.29 3.33 12.85
N PHE A 171 -33.47 2.55 13.92
CA PHE A 171 -33.45 1.09 13.85
C PHE A 171 -34.82 0.56 14.34
N ASP A 172 -35.54 -0.12 13.47
CA ASP A 172 -36.89 -0.57 13.76
C ASP A 172 -36.97 -2.09 14.00
N ASN A 173 -38.01 -2.52 14.71
CA ASN A 173 -38.31 -3.94 14.98
C ASN A 173 -37.16 -4.69 15.69
N LEU A 174 -36.48 -4.01 16.62
CA LEU A 174 -35.41 -4.58 17.42
C LEU A 174 -35.94 -5.40 18.59
N SER A 175 -35.15 -6.37 19.06
CA SER A 175 -35.40 -7.19 20.24
C SER A 175 -34.12 -7.39 21.06
N LEU A 176 -34.26 -7.59 22.39
CA LEU A 176 -33.12 -7.96 23.25
C LEU A 176 -32.84 -9.48 23.23
N ARG A 177 -33.68 -10.28 22.58
CA ARG A 177 -33.44 -11.72 22.44
C ARG A 177 -32.38 -12.00 21.40
N ARG A 178 -31.64 -13.11 21.61
CA ARG A 178 -30.67 -13.58 20.61
C ARG A 178 -31.37 -13.97 19.32
N GLY A 179 -30.90 -13.41 18.19
CA GLY A 179 -31.47 -13.68 16.86
C GLY A 179 -31.14 -12.56 15.87
N PRO A 180 -31.64 -12.64 14.64
CA PRO A 180 -31.35 -11.67 13.58
C PRO A 180 -31.88 -10.25 13.85
N ARG A 181 -32.76 -10.06 14.85
CA ARG A 181 -33.28 -8.76 15.27
C ARG A 181 -32.68 -8.31 16.61
N ASN A 182 -31.58 -8.92 17.06
CA ASN A 182 -30.92 -8.50 18.30
C ASN A 182 -30.38 -7.09 18.18
N ALA A 183 -30.77 -6.21 19.12
CA ALA A 183 -30.48 -4.79 19.07
C ALA A 183 -28.98 -4.49 19.06
N ALA A 184 -28.20 -5.19 19.92
CA ALA A 184 -26.75 -5.00 19.98
C ALA A 184 -26.06 -5.40 18.66
N THR A 185 -26.50 -6.49 18.04
CA THR A 185 -25.95 -6.97 16.76
C THR A 185 -26.30 -6.03 15.60
N VAL A 186 -27.59 -5.67 15.47
CA VAL A 186 -28.07 -4.82 14.38
C VAL A 186 -27.44 -3.42 14.44
N VAL A 187 -27.37 -2.81 15.63
CA VAL A 187 -26.78 -1.48 15.81
C VAL A 187 -25.27 -1.54 15.58
N LYS A 188 -24.57 -2.59 16.04
CA LYS A 188 -23.13 -2.75 15.79
C LYS A 188 -22.79 -2.84 14.29
N GLU A 189 -23.65 -3.46 13.49
CA GLU A 189 -23.43 -3.63 12.04
C GLU A 189 -23.84 -2.41 11.21
N SER A 190 -24.77 -1.57 11.71
CA SER A 190 -25.43 -0.55 10.90
C SER A 190 -25.30 0.88 11.43
N SER A 191 -24.91 1.08 12.69
CA SER A 191 -24.76 2.42 13.28
C SER A 191 -23.35 2.98 13.08
N GLU A 192 -23.29 4.27 12.73
CA GLU A 192 -22.05 5.06 12.65
C GLU A 192 -21.86 5.95 13.90
N LEU A 193 -22.87 6.05 14.79
CA LEU A 193 -22.87 6.99 15.90
C LEU A 193 -22.77 6.33 17.28
N ILE A 194 -23.39 5.16 17.45
CA ILE A 194 -23.47 4.48 18.74
C ILE A 194 -23.19 2.97 18.66
N ALA A 195 -22.83 2.40 19.79
CA ALA A 195 -22.86 0.96 20.03
C ALA A 195 -23.73 0.66 21.24
N LEU A 196 -24.36 -0.51 21.27
CA LEU A 196 -25.18 -0.99 22.37
C LEU A 196 -24.48 -2.17 23.07
N ASP A 197 -24.32 -2.06 24.38
CA ASP A 197 -23.80 -3.12 25.21
C ASP A 197 -24.96 -3.81 25.96
N GLU A 198 -24.99 -5.15 25.91
CA GLU A 198 -26.00 -5.94 26.64
C GLU A 198 -25.68 -5.96 28.14
N VAL A 199 -26.64 -5.59 28.96
CA VAL A 199 -26.52 -5.71 30.42
C VAL A 199 -26.74 -7.17 30.82
N LYS A 200 -25.82 -7.74 31.59
CA LYS A 200 -25.91 -9.14 32.03
C LYS A 200 -27.23 -9.40 32.77
N GLY A 201 -28.04 -10.32 32.24
CA GLY A 201 -29.35 -10.67 32.78
C GLY A 201 -30.53 -9.87 32.24
N ALA A 202 -30.30 -8.95 31.29
CA ALA A 202 -31.35 -8.12 30.70
C ALA A 202 -32.09 -8.76 29.51
N SER A 203 -31.70 -9.95 29.06
CA SER A 203 -32.31 -10.61 27.88
C SER A 203 -33.83 -10.93 28.02
N ALA A 204 -34.37 -10.84 29.22
CA ALA A 204 -35.80 -10.99 29.54
C ALA A 204 -36.50 -9.64 29.79
N LEU A 205 -35.77 -8.53 29.74
CA LEU A 205 -36.31 -7.20 30.02
C LEU A 205 -36.68 -6.53 28.68
N VAL A 206 -37.71 -5.69 28.70
CA VAL A 206 -38.08 -4.86 27.55
C VAL A 206 -37.69 -3.42 27.89
N PRO A 207 -37.05 -2.64 26.98
CA PRO A 207 -36.75 -1.24 27.25
C PRO A 207 -38.03 -0.44 27.45
N ALA A 208 -37.98 0.56 28.33
CA ALA A 208 -39.13 1.43 28.62
C ALA A 208 -39.45 2.28 27.36
N LYS A 209 -40.62 2.08 26.78
CA LYS A 209 -41.10 2.87 25.64
C LYS A 209 -41.29 4.34 26.02
N GLY A 210 -40.89 5.24 25.13
CA GLY A 210 -40.89 6.68 25.40
C GLY A 210 -39.69 7.17 26.24
N ALA A 211 -38.80 6.27 26.66
CA ALA A 211 -37.59 6.67 27.36
C ALA A 211 -36.61 7.36 26.38
N ARG A 212 -36.19 8.55 26.74
CA ARG A 212 -35.12 9.28 26.04
C ARG A 212 -33.94 9.45 26.99
N VAL A 213 -32.78 9.01 26.55
CA VAL A 213 -31.53 9.04 27.31
C VAL A 213 -30.51 9.87 26.53
N VAL A 214 -30.00 10.92 27.16
CA VAL A 214 -28.88 11.69 26.61
C VAL A 214 -27.59 11.04 27.04
N LEU A 215 -26.70 10.79 26.11
CA LEU A 215 -25.37 10.26 26.41
C LEU A 215 -24.55 11.34 27.09
N SER A 216 -23.86 10.99 28.16
CA SER A 216 -23.07 11.90 28.95
C SER A 216 -21.80 11.24 29.51
N GLY A 217 -20.89 12.03 30.03
CA GLY A 217 -19.62 11.52 30.59
C GLY A 217 -18.51 11.38 29.55
N GLY A 218 -18.73 11.77 28.31
CA GLY A 218 -17.66 12.02 27.36
C GLY A 218 -16.85 13.23 27.82
N ALA A 219 -15.61 13.05 28.21
CA ALA A 219 -14.72 14.13 28.60
C ALA A 219 -13.45 14.06 27.75
N SER A 220 -13.09 15.20 27.19
CA SER A 220 -11.76 15.37 26.59
C SER A 220 -10.82 15.82 27.70
N SER A 221 -9.69 15.16 27.85
CA SER A 221 -8.62 15.60 28.74
C SER A 221 -8.22 17.03 28.36
N ALA A 222 -8.45 17.98 29.26
CA ALA A 222 -8.12 19.41 29.06
C ALA A 222 -6.62 19.65 29.22
N ALA A 223 -5.80 18.99 28.43
CA ALA A 223 -4.44 19.42 28.11
C ALA A 223 -4.54 20.10 26.75
N ALA A 224 -4.26 21.40 26.71
CA ALA A 224 -4.24 22.32 25.58
C ALA A 224 -4.62 21.68 24.23
N VAL A 225 -5.85 21.88 23.79
CA VAL A 225 -6.30 21.49 22.44
C VAL A 225 -5.57 22.39 21.43
N VAL A 226 -4.39 21.95 21.02
CA VAL A 226 -3.93 22.19 19.67
C VAL A 226 -4.82 21.29 18.82
N PRO A 227 -5.46 21.75 17.74
CA PRO A 227 -6.17 20.87 16.82
C PRO A 227 -5.15 19.84 16.33
N GLN A 228 -5.20 18.65 16.88
CA GLN A 228 -4.36 17.55 16.40
C GLN A 228 -5.00 17.08 15.11
N GLY A 229 -4.46 17.58 13.99
CA GLY A 229 -4.56 16.88 12.73
C GLY A 229 -4.06 15.43 12.93
N PRO A 230 -4.27 14.53 11.98
CA PRO A 230 -3.90 13.10 12.12
C PRO A 230 -2.39 12.88 12.24
N ILE A 231 -1.59 13.93 12.11
CA ILE A 231 -0.13 13.87 12.28
C ILE A 231 0.15 13.97 13.77
N PRO A 232 0.72 12.92 14.39
CA PRO A 232 1.10 12.96 15.79
C PRO A 232 2.15 14.05 16.03
N ALA A 233 2.06 14.73 17.18
CA ALA A 233 3.00 15.76 17.57
C ALA A 233 4.45 15.24 17.69
N ARG A 234 4.61 13.95 17.85
CA ARG A 234 5.90 13.25 17.88
C ARG A 234 5.74 11.87 17.29
N ILE A 235 6.55 11.54 16.31
CA ILE A 235 6.64 10.20 15.70
C ILE A 235 8.12 9.85 15.55
N THR A 236 8.45 8.60 15.70
CA THR A 236 9.82 8.11 15.61
C THR A 236 10.01 7.28 14.33
N PRO A 237 11.24 7.09 13.85
CA PRO A 237 11.51 6.15 12.76
C PRO A 237 10.97 4.74 13.02
N ALA A 238 10.95 4.29 14.28
CA ALA A 238 10.43 2.97 14.65
C ALA A 238 8.92 2.82 14.37
N ASP A 239 8.15 3.90 14.47
CA ASP A 239 6.71 3.87 14.19
C ASP A 239 6.41 3.64 12.69
N TYR A 240 7.30 4.10 11.80
CA TYR A 240 7.23 3.82 10.37
C TYR A 240 7.69 2.41 10.03
N VAL A 241 8.82 2.00 10.64
CA VAL A 241 9.42 0.68 10.41
C VAL A 241 8.50 -0.41 10.95
N GLY A 242 8.07 -0.27 12.19
CA GLY A 242 7.31 -1.29 12.89
C GLY A 242 8.12 -2.54 13.22
N ASP A 243 7.43 -3.64 13.40
CA ASP A 243 8.00 -4.95 13.74
C ASP A 243 7.38 -6.05 12.87
N THR A 244 8.22 -6.98 12.39
CA THR A 244 7.78 -8.10 11.55
C THR A 244 6.94 -9.12 12.33
N ALA A 245 7.28 -9.39 13.61
CA ALA A 245 6.57 -10.37 14.43
C ALA A 245 5.18 -9.85 14.81
N ASP A 246 5.09 -8.56 15.16
CA ASP A 246 3.83 -7.88 15.48
C ASP A 246 3.06 -7.40 14.24
N ARG A 247 3.66 -7.54 13.05
CA ARG A 247 3.11 -7.13 11.75
C ARG A 247 2.73 -5.66 11.70
N THR A 248 3.57 -4.80 12.26
CA THR A 248 3.36 -3.35 12.31
C THR A 248 4.24 -2.60 11.32
N GLY A 249 3.86 -1.35 10.99
CA GLY A 249 4.62 -0.50 10.09
C GLY A 249 4.83 -1.14 8.70
N PHE A 250 5.89 -0.72 7.98
CA PHE A 250 6.20 -1.36 6.70
C PHE A 250 6.98 -2.68 6.86
N ALA A 251 7.61 -2.97 8.03
CA ALA A 251 8.17 -4.30 8.30
C ALA A 251 7.08 -5.38 8.31
N GLY A 252 5.86 -5.05 8.77
CA GLY A 252 4.71 -5.95 8.71
C GLY A 252 4.30 -6.37 7.29
N LEU A 253 4.73 -5.64 6.25
CA LEU A 253 4.51 -5.99 4.84
C LEU A 253 5.38 -7.17 4.37
N GLU A 254 6.29 -7.69 5.19
CA GLU A 254 7.03 -8.92 4.89
C GLU A 254 6.08 -10.13 4.72
N ALA A 255 4.96 -10.13 5.45
CA ALA A 255 3.94 -11.16 5.32
C ALA A 255 3.09 -11.08 4.03
N ILE A 256 3.28 -10.04 3.20
CA ILE A 256 2.50 -9.79 1.99
C ILE A 256 3.42 -9.84 0.77
N GLU A 257 3.37 -10.94 0.07
CA GLU A 257 4.28 -11.23 -1.03
C GLU A 257 3.97 -10.49 -2.34
N ASP A 258 2.75 -9.95 -2.50
CA ASP A 258 2.32 -9.30 -3.75
C ASP A 258 2.77 -7.84 -3.90
N VAL A 259 3.30 -7.23 -2.84
CA VAL A 259 3.76 -5.84 -2.85
C VAL A 259 5.00 -5.70 -3.72
N THR A 260 4.97 -4.77 -4.68
CA THR A 260 6.10 -4.51 -5.61
C THR A 260 6.67 -3.10 -5.49
N MET A 261 5.96 -2.18 -4.82
CA MET A 261 6.35 -0.78 -4.61
C MET A 261 6.06 -0.37 -3.17
N LEU A 262 6.95 0.41 -2.56
CA LEU A 262 6.79 0.97 -1.22
C LEU A 262 6.89 2.49 -1.26
N CYS A 263 5.89 3.19 -0.72
CA CYS A 263 5.80 4.65 -0.59
C CYS A 263 5.46 5.05 0.84
N VAL A 264 6.16 6.06 1.36
CA VAL A 264 5.91 6.63 2.70
C VAL A 264 5.79 8.16 2.60
N PRO A 265 4.73 8.67 1.94
CA PRO A 265 4.62 10.10 1.64
C PRO A 265 4.51 10.97 2.89
N ASP A 266 3.91 10.47 3.96
CA ASP A 266 3.72 11.21 5.22
C ASP A 266 4.97 11.32 6.08
N LEU A 267 6.08 10.68 5.69
CA LEU A 267 7.38 11.00 6.27
C LEU A 267 7.72 12.47 6.04
N MET A 268 7.38 13.00 4.85
CA MET A 268 7.58 14.40 4.53
C MET A 268 6.57 15.31 5.25
N ALA A 269 5.34 14.85 5.47
CA ALA A 269 4.36 15.56 6.29
C ALA A 269 4.84 15.72 7.74
N ALA A 270 5.34 14.65 8.34
CA ALA A 270 5.91 14.67 9.69
C ALA A 270 7.13 15.61 9.78
N TYR A 271 7.98 15.62 8.76
CA TYR A 271 9.12 16.55 8.68
C TYR A 271 8.67 18.01 8.60
N GLN A 272 7.69 18.34 7.76
CA GLN A 272 7.14 19.70 7.64
C GLN A 272 6.52 20.22 8.94
N HIS A 273 5.91 19.32 9.72
CA HIS A 273 5.33 19.65 11.02
C HIS A 273 6.32 19.60 12.18
N GLY A 274 7.59 19.29 11.92
CA GLY A 274 8.63 19.19 12.94
C GLY A 274 8.51 17.99 13.87
N ALA A 275 7.66 17.00 13.52
CA ALA A 275 7.52 15.76 14.27
C ALA A 275 8.71 14.80 14.06
N VAL A 276 9.40 14.94 12.92
CA VAL A 276 10.63 14.20 12.55
C VAL A 276 11.64 15.21 12.00
N ASP A 277 12.92 15.05 12.34
CA ASP A 277 14.03 15.82 11.78
C ASP A 277 14.64 15.15 10.53
N LEU A 278 15.63 15.77 9.91
CA LEU A 278 16.30 15.23 8.72
C LEU A 278 17.02 13.90 8.98
N ASP A 279 17.55 13.69 10.18
CA ASP A 279 18.19 12.42 10.53
C ASP A 279 17.16 11.32 10.65
N GLY A 280 15.97 11.62 11.21
CA GLY A 280 14.82 10.72 11.22
C GLY A 280 14.31 10.40 9.82
N VAL A 281 14.21 11.40 8.93
CA VAL A 281 13.88 11.18 7.51
C VAL A 281 14.84 10.18 6.87
N LYS A 282 16.15 10.41 7.06
CA LYS A 282 17.20 9.53 6.54
C LYS A 282 17.08 8.12 7.11
N ALA A 283 16.86 7.99 8.42
CA ALA A 283 16.72 6.70 9.09
C ALA A 283 15.55 5.88 8.53
N VAL A 284 14.37 6.50 8.32
CA VAL A 284 13.21 5.83 7.72
C VAL A 284 13.49 5.44 6.27
N GLN A 285 14.06 6.32 5.45
CA GLN A 285 14.37 6.01 4.06
C GLN A 285 15.42 4.91 3.91
N LEU A 286 16.45 4.88 4.77
CA LEU A 286 17.39 3.75 4.83
C LEU A 286 16.71 2.45 5.21
N ALA A 287 15.79 2.48 6.17
CA ALA A 287 15.02 1.29 6.56
C ALA A 287 14.08 0.82 5.43
N MET A 288 13.47 1.73 4.65
CA MET A 288 12.69 1.38 3.44
C MET A 288 13.59 0.66 2.42
N ILE A 289 14.79 1.17 2.19
CA ILE A 289 15.76 0.56 1.28
C ILE A 289 16.15 -0.83 1.78
N ALA A 290 16.53 -0.96 3.04
CA ALA A 290 16.92 -2.23 3.65
C ALA A 290 15.78 -3.27 3.59
N HIS A 291 14.53 -2.86 3.84
CA HIS A 291 13.35 -3.71 3.68
C HIS A 291 13.19 -4.20 2.23
N CYS A 292 13.34 -3.31 1.24
CA CYS A 292 13.23 -3.69 -0.17
C CYS A 292 14.40 -4.60 -0.62
N GLU A 293 15.60 -4.42 -0.07
CA GLU A 293 16.74 -5.29 -0.31
C GLU A 293 16.55 -6.68 0.30
N LEU A 294 16.01 -6.75 1.51
CA LEU A 294 15.68 -8.01 2.19
C LEU A 294 14.63 -8.80 1.41
N MET A 295 13.56 -8.14 0.99
CA MET A 295 12.46 -8.78 0.25
C MET A 295 12.84 -9.14 -1.18
N ALA A 296 13.73 -8.37 -1.81
CA ALA A 296 14.23 -8.55 -3.18
C ALA A 296 13.15 -8.58 -4.30
N ASP A 297 11.89 -8.30 -3.97
CA ASP A 297 10.73 -8.35 -4.88
C ASP A 297 10.07 -6.98 -5.10
N ARG A 298 10.44 -5.96 -4.33
CA ARG A 298 9.85 -4.61 -4.32
C ARG A 298 10.89 -3.51 -4.42
N VAL A 299 10.44 -2.29 -4.76
CA VAL A 299 11.30 -1.11 -4.91
C VAL A 299 10.71 0.05 -4.12
N ALA A 300 11.54 0.75 -3.33
CA ALA A 300 11.14 1.96 -2.62
C ALA A 300 11.11 3.17 -3.57
N ILE A 301 10.05 3.96 -3.50
CA ILE A 301 9.95 5.25 -4.19
C ILE A 301 10.11 6.33 -3.14
N LEU A 302 11.23 7.05 -3.21
CA LEU A 302 11.63 8.02 -2.19
C LEU A 302 11.31 9.44 -2.64
N ASP A 303 10.93 10.25 -1.65
CA ASP A 303 10.71 11.69 -1.80
C ASP A 303 11.84 12.46 -1.11
N PRO A 304 12.41 13.51 -1.72
CA PRO A 304 13.33 14.41 -1.04
C PRO A 304 12.57 15.39 -0.14
N PRO A 305 13.25 16.02 0.85
CA PRO A 305 12.65 17.10 1.63
C PRO A 305 12.07 18.20 0.73
N PRO A 306 10.96 18.86 1.15
CA PRO A 306 10.33 19.95 0.40
C PRO A 306 11.20 21.21 0.33
N GLY A 307 10.94 22.08 -0.64
CA GLY A 307 11.55 23.39 -0.77
C GLY A 307 13.00 23.38 -1.26
N LEU A 308 13.52 22.24 -1.72
CA LEU A 308 14.89 22.15 -2.22
C LEU A 308 14.99 22.61 -3.69
N GLY A 309 15.92 23.54 -3.97
CA GLY A 309 16.33 23.84 -5.34
C GLY A 309 17.21 22.74 -5.94
N ALA A 310 17.50 22.82 -7.25
CA ALA A 310 18.25 21.79 -7.98
C ALA A 310 19.62 21.45 -7.36
N GLN A 311 20.39 22.47 -6.98
CA GLN A 311 21.67 22.25 -6.32
C GLN A 311 21.51 21.61 -4.93
N GLN A 312 20.52 22.06 -4.17
CA GLN A 312 20.28 21.57 -2.82
C GLN A 312 19.81 20.09 -2.81
N VAL A 313 18.95 19.68 -3.75
CA VAL A 313 18.54 18.28 -3.85
C VAL A 313 19.70 17.37 -4.28
N ARG A 314 20.61 17.89 -5.15
CA ARG A 314 21.84 17.18 -5.49
C ARG A 314 22.74 16.99 -4.29
N ASP A 315 23.01 18.06 -3.54
CA ASP A 315 23.86 18.03 -2.34
C ASP A 315 23.22 17.15 -1.25
N TRP A 316 21.90 17.25 -1.06
CA TRP A 316 21.16 16.34 -0.17
C TRP A 316 21.33 14.88 -0.60
N ARG A 317 21.16 14.60 -1.90
CA ARG A 317 21.30 13.24 -2.44
C ARG A 317 22.70 12.65 -2.24
N MET A 318 23.73 13.44 -2.48
CA MET A 318 25.13 12.98 -2.48
C MET A 318 25.75 12.95 -1.09
N ASP A 319 25.52 14.01 -0.30
CA ASP A 319 26.24 14.25 0.95
C ASP A 319 25.40 13.83 2.17
N ALA A 320 24.15 14.27 2.25
CA ALA A 320 23.30 13.99 3.41
C ALA A 320 22.66 12.62 3.37
N ALA A 321 22.00 12.26 2.27
CA ALA A 321 21.34 10.96 2.10
C ALA A 321 22.34 9.84 1.82
N GLY A 322 23.19 10.01 0.80
CA GLY A 322 24.27 9.06 0.48
C GLY A 322 23.79 7.64 0.13
N TYR A 323 22.55 7.50 -0.32
CA TYR A 323 21.97 6.18 -0.61
C TYR A 323 22.64 5.52 -1.82
N ASP A 324 22.93 4.23 -1.72
CA ASP A 324 23.40 3.40 -2.84
C ASP A 324 22.62 2.07 -2.83
N SER A 325 21.61 1.97 -3.68
CA SER A 325 20.79 0.78 -3.75
C SER A 325 20.09 0.66 -5.10
N LYS A 326 20.04 -0.55 -5.62
CA LYS A 326 19.25 -0.91 -6.81
C LYS A 326 17.76 -1.10 -6.53
N TYR A 327 17.36 -1.11 -5.26
CA TYR A 327 15.97 -1.28 -4.82
C TYR A 327 15.29 0.02 -4.42
N ALA A 328 15.86 1.17 -4.79
CA ALA A 328 15.26 2.46 -4.54
C ALA A 328 15.38 3.41 -5.73
N ALA A 329 14.41 4.30 -5.88
CA ALA A 329 14.38 5.38 -6.86
C ALA A 329 13.90 6.68 -6.20
N LEU A 330 14.59 7.79 -6.48
CA LEU A 330 14.27 9.12 -5.94
C LEU A 330 13.69 9.99 -7.03
N TYR A 331 12.57 10.69 -6.76
CA TYR A 331 11.90 11.58 -7.70
C TYR A 331 11.82 13.01 -7.18
N TRP A 332 12.03 13.99 -8.04
CA TRP A 332 12.00 15.42 -7.78
C TRP A 332 11.61 16.19 -9.05
N PRO A 333 10.95 17.36 -8.98
CA PRO A 333 10.50 18.11 -7.81
C PRO A 333 9.12 17.64 -7.28
N TRP A 334 8.67 18.29 -6.20
CA TRP A 334 7.33 18.12 -5.67
C TRP A 334 6.26 18.61 -6.65
N PHE A 335 5.06 18.05 -6.53
CA PHE A 335 3.94 18.33 -7.41
C PHE A 335 2.99 19.35 -6.80
N LYS A 336 2.54 20.31 -7.62
CA LYS A 336 1.45 21.19 -7.27
C LYS A 336 0.15 20.59 -7.82
N VAL A 337 -0.78 20.27 -6.92
CA VAL A 337 -2.08 19.68 -7.25
C VAL A 337 -3.19 20.54 -6.70
N VAL A 338 -4.42 20.39 -7.21
CA VAL A 338 -5.59 21.00 -6.60
C VAL A 338 -6.04 20.12 -5.44
N ASP A 339 -6.10 20.68 -4.24
CA ASP A 339 -6.70 20.01 -3.10
C ASP A 339 -8.22 19.88 -3.34
N PRO A 340 -8.76 18.66 -3.37
CA PRO A 340 -10.18 18.46 -3.66
C PRO A 340 -11.14 19.02 -2.62
N VAL A 341 -10.67 19.28 -1.40
CA VAL A 341 -11.49 19.82 -0.29
C VAL A 341 -11.53 21.34 -0.36
N THR A 342 -10.37 22.00 -0.46
CA THR A 342 -10.26 23.46 -0.41
C THR A 342 -10.35 24.11 -1.80
N GLY A 343 -10.11 23.35 -2.88
CA GLY A 343 -9.97 23.86 -4.24
C GLY A 343 -8.69 24.66 -4.48
N SER A 344 -7.80 24.76 -3.48
CA SER A 344 -6.56 25.52 -3.54
C SER A 344 -5.39 24.65 -4.03
N PRO A 345 -4.38 25.24 -4.70
CA PRO A 345 -3.17 24.53 -5.02
C PRO A 345 -2.41 24.13 -3.76
N THR A 346 -2.04 22.86 -3.64
CA THR A 346 -1.20 22.32 -2.56
C THR A 346 0.00 21.59 -3.12
N LEU A 347 1.10 21.54 -2.35
CA LEU A 347 2.32 20.81 -2.70
C LEU A 347 2.27 19.42 -2.07
N ILE A 348 2.57 18.40 -2.88
CA ILE A 348 2.63 17.01 -2.43
C ILE A 348 3.91 16.33 -2.92
N PRO A 349 4.42 15.34 -2.18
CA PRO A 349 5.56 14.55 -2.63
C PRO A 349 5.18 13.69 -3.85
N PRO A 350 6.13 13.45 -4.77
CA PRO A 350 5.84 12.79 -6.04
C PRO A 350 5.54 11.29 -5.95
N SER A 351 6.02 10.58 -4.91
CA SER A 351 6.06 9.11 -4.86
C SER A 351 4.74 8.42 -5.20
N GLY A 352 3.61 8.89 -4.66
CA GLY A 352 2.31 8.26 -4.90
C GLY A 352 1.84 8.37 -6.36
N TYR A 353 1.99 9.52 -6.98
CA TYR A 353 1.65 9.72 -8.38
C TYR A 353 2.59 8.94 -9.31
N ILE A 354 3.88 8.89 -8.97
CA ILE A 354 4.88 8.11 -9.68
C ILE A 354 4.58 6.62 -9.61
N ALA A 355 4.19 6.09 -8.47
CA ALA A 355 3.75 4.70 -8.34
C ALA A 355 2.59 4.37 -9.30
N GLY A 356 1.61 5.29 -9.43
CA GLY A 356 0.53 5.16 -10.41
C GLY A 356 1.01 5.20 -11.85
N VAL A 357 1.99 6.03 -12.18
CA VAL A 357 2.62 6.06 -13.51
C VAL A 357 3.34 4.74 -13.80
N TRP A 358 4.04 4.17 -12.81
CA TRP A 358 4.68 2.86 -12.97
C TRP A 358 3.63 1.77 -13.26
N ALA A 359 2.56 1.74 -12.48
CA ALA A 359 1.46 0.79 -12.67
C ALA A 359 0.87 0.87 -14.08
N ARG A 360 0.58 2.08 -14.56
CA ARG A 360 0.08 2.30 -15.92
C ARG A 360 1.07 1.87 -17.01
N SER A 361 2.36 2.16 -16.82
CA SER A 361 3.42 1.75 -17.76
C SER A 361 3.52 0.23 -17.86
N ASP A 362 3.44 -0.45 -16.72
CA ASP A 362 3.47 -1.91 -16.65
C ASP A 362 2.27 -2.55 -17.36
N GLU A 363 1.07 -2.04 -17.09
CA GLU A 363 -0.16 -2.55 -17.70
C GLU A 363 -0.18 -2.37 -19.22
N THR A 364 0.28 -1.21 -19.70
CA THR A 364 0.18 -0.86 -21.13
C THR A 364 1.36 -1.37 -21.97
N ARG A 365 2.55 -1.47 -21.40
CA ARG A 365 3.79 -1.74 -22.13
C ARG A 365 4.62 -2.89 -21.54
N GLY A 366 4.32 -3.30 -20.32
CA GLY A 366 5.09 -4.29 -19.56
C GLY A 366 6.19 -3.68 -18.68
N VAL A 367 6.60 -4.42 -17.66
CA VAL A 367 7.58 -4.01 -16.63
C VAL A 367 8.97 -3.66 -17.21
N HIS A 368 9.30 -4.20 -18.37
CA HIS A 368 10.58 -3.95 -19.06
C HIS A 368 10.70 -2.55 -19.67
N LYS A 369 9.58 -1.85 -19.88
CA LYS A 369 9.60 -0.47 -20.36
C LYS A 369 9.90 0.47 -19.18
N ALA A 370 10.95 1.27 -19.32
CA ALA A 370 11.24 2.31 -18.30
C ALA A 370 10.04 3.25 -18.13
N PRO A 371 9.55 3.48 -16.89
CA PRO A 371 8.37 4.33 -16.62
C PRO A 371 8.75 5.83 -16.71
N ALA A 372 9.31 6.22 -17.85
CA ALA A 372 9.70 7.59 -18.18
C ALA A 372 9.12 8.01 -19.54
N ASN A 373 9.10 9.31 -19.79
CA ASN A 373 8.38 9.96 -20.87
C ASN A 373 6.85 9.70 -20.79
N GLU A 374 6.34 9.56 -19.57
CA GLU A 374 4.93 9.37 -19.27
C GLU A 374 4.35 10.64 -18.64
N VAL A 375 3.11 10.98 -19.00
CA VAL A 375 2.40 12.14 -18.45
C VAL A 375 1.95 11.81 -17.03
N VAL A 376 2.16 12.74 -16.11
CA VAL A 376 1.61 12.66 -14.74
C VAL A 376 0.26 13.38 -14.74
N ARG A 377 -0.81 12.62 -14.47
CA ARG A 377 -2.18 13.13 -14.44
C ARG A 377 -2.49 13.78 -13.10
N GLY A 378 -3.31 14.83 -13.10
CA GLY A 378 -3.76 15.51 -11.89
C GLY A 378 -2.78 16.54 -11.33
N VAL A 379 -1.60 16.68 -11.91
CA VAL A 379 -0.60 17.70 -11.54
C VAL A 379 -0.82 18.93 -12.41
N ILE A 380 -1.02 20.09 -11.75
CA ILE A 380 -1.23 21.39 -12.44
C ILE A 380 0.08 22.13 -12.70
N ASP A 381 1.08 21.97 -11.81
CA ASP A 381 2.38 22.61 -11.91
C ASP A 381 3.41 21.82 -11.08
N LEU A 382 4.67 22.20 -11.18
CA LEU A 382 5.76 21.71 -10.37
C LEU A 382 6.20 22.77 -9.35
N GLU A 383 6.71 22.33 -8.19
CA GLU A 383 7.30 23.24 -7.20
C GLU A 383 8.43 24.05 -7.83
N THR A 384 9.27 23.41 -8.65
CA THR A 384 10.38 24.03 -9.36
C THR A 384 10.40 23.58 -10.81
N ASN A 385 10.44 24.52 -11.74
CA ASN A 385 10.63 24.22 -13.16
C ASN A 385 12.11 24.04 -13.49
N ILE A 386 12.49 22.84 -13.88
CA ILE A 386 13.87 22.41 -14.10
C ILE A 386 14.34 22.80 -15.48
N THR A 387 15.47 23.51 -15.56
CA THR A 387 16.17 23.79 -16.79
C THR A 387 16.94 22.55 -17.31
N ARG A 388 17.35 22.57 -18.58
CA ARG A 388 18.17 21.48 -19.13
C ARG A 388 19.51 21.34 -18.41
N GLY A 389 20.17 22.46 -18.10
CA GLY A 389 21.47 22.45 -17.41
C GLY A 389 21.41 21.90 -15.99
N GLU A 390 20.33 22.19 -15.25
CA GLU A 390 20.08 21.59 -13.93
C GLU A 390 19.84 20.08 -14.05
N HIS A 391 19.03 19.66 -15.03
CA HIS A 391 18.80 18.24 -15.27
C HIS A 391 20.09 17.49 -15.63
N ASP A 392 20.98 18.09 -16.43
CA ASP A 392 22.27 17.50 -16.78
C ASP A 392 23.16 17.24 -15.55
N GLN A 393 22.95 17.96 -14.43
CA GLN A 393 23.64 17.73 -13.16
C GLN A 393 22.93 16.70 -12.25
N LEU A 394 21.60 16.58 -12.34
CA LEU A 394 20.79 15.73 -11.48
C LEU A 394 20.71 14.28 -11.99
N ASN A 395 20.59 14.10 -13.29
CA ASN A 395 20.47 12.77 -13.87
C ASN A 395 21.68 11.84 -13.58
N PRO A 396 22.94 12.29 -13.66
CA PRO A 396 24.09 11.45 -13.31
C PRO A 396 24.08 10.93 -11.87
N VAL A 397 23.52 11.70 -10.93
CA VAL A 397 23.41 11.33 -9.50
C VAL A 397 22.09 10.61 -9.18
N ALA A 398 21.38 10.15 -10.22
CA ALA A 398 20.15 9.35 -10.13
C ALA A 398 18.98 10.06 -9.42
N VAL A 399 18.87 11.38 -9.52
CA VAL A 399 17.66 12.13 -9.21
C VAL A 399 16.77 12.10 -10.45
N ASN A 400 15.65 11.33 -10.37
CA ASN A 400 14.71 11.23 -11.48
C ASN A 400 13.85 12.49 -11.54
N CYS A 401 14.11 13.32 -12.54
CA CYS A 401 13.42 14.59 -12.68
C CYS A 401 12.05 14.43 -13.34
N VAL A 402 11.06 15.20 -12.84
CA VAL A 402 9.79 15.42 -13.54
C VAL A 402 9.83 16.82 -14.15
N ARG A 403 9.43 16.96 -15.40
CA ARG A 403 9.58 18.20 -16.16
C ARG A 403 8.28 18.60 -16.85
N SER A 404 8.05 19.90 -16.96
CA SER A 404 6.97 20.47 -17.77
C SER A 404 7.46 20.70 -19.21
N PHE A 405 6.72 20.19 -20.17
CA PHE A 405 6.98 20.39 -21.60
C PHE A 405 5.84 21.17 -22.25
N PRO A 406 6.10 22.33 -22.88
CA PRO A 406 5.08 23.10 -23.55
C PRO A 406 4.28 22.25 -24.54
N GLY A 407 2.96 22.25 -24.42
CA GLY A 407 2.05 21.48 -25.30
C GLY A 407 2.05 19.96 -25.08
N GLN A 408 2.91 19.42 -24.21
CA GLN A 408 2.98 17.97 -23.93
C GLN A 408 2.68 17.62 -22.46
N GLY A 409 2.52 18.61 -21.60
CA GLY A 409 2.22 18.45 -20.19
C GLY A 409 3.43 18.11 -19.32
N ILE A 410 3.14 17.76 -18.07
CA ILE A 410 4.14 17.39 -17.07
C ILE A 410 4.45 15.90 -17.21
N ARG A 411 5.76 15.58 -17.39
CA ARG A 411 6.21 14.21 -17.67
C ARG A 411 7.35 13.79 -16.77
N VAL A 412 7.33 12.51 -16.42
CA VAL A 412 8.48 11.83 -15.80
C VAL A 412 9.62 11.78 -16.81
N TRP A 413 10.80 12.28 -16.46
CA TRP A 413 11.95 12.40 -17.37
C TRP A 413 13.21 11.73 -16.84
N GLY A 414 13.05 10.70 -16.01
CA GLY A 414 14.12 9.88 -15.44
C GLY A 414 13.57 8.52 -14.99
N ALA A 415 14.39 7.48 -15.07
CA ALA A 415 14.07 6.13 -14.62
C ALA A 415 15.34 5.39 -14.19
N ARG A 416 16.08 5.96 -13.27
CA ARG A 416 17.29 5.38 -12.69
C ARG A 416 17.02 4.93 -11.26
N THR A 417 17.69 3.85 -10.88
CA THR A 417 17.81 3.45 -9.48
C THR A 417 18.86 4.31 -8.78
N LEU A 418 18.96 4.23 -7.48
CA LEU A 418 19.99 4.92 -6.70
C LEU A 418 21.34 4.18 -6.70
N SER A 419 21.48 3.09 -7.49
CA SER A 419 22.70 2.28 -7.52
C SER A 419 23.85 2.99 -8.24
N SER A 420 25.02 2.89 -7.66
CA SER A 420 26.29 3.26 -8.29
C SER A 420 26.76 2.23 -9.33
N ASP A 421 26.25 1.00 -9.27
CA ASP A 421 26.56 -0.06 -10.21
C ASP A 421 25.91 0.18 -11.58
N PRO A 422 26.70 0.28 -12.68
CA PRO A 422 26.19 0.50 -14.02
C PRO A 422 25.24 -0.60 -14.54
N GLU A 423 25.35 -1.82 -14.02
CA GLU A 423 24.46 -2.92 -14.39
C GLU A 423 23.03 -2.69 -13.90
N TRP A 424 22.90 -2.12 -12.71
CA TRP A 424 21.63 -1.87 -12.03
C TRP A 424 21.15 -0.41 -12.14
N ARG A 425 21.78 0.39 -12.97
CA ARG A 425 21.46 1.82 -13.15
C ARG A 425 20.00 2.06 -13.51
N TYR A 426 19.39 1.22 -14.33
CA TYR A 426 18.06 1.43 -14.87
C TYR A 426 16.98 0.71 -14.07
N LEU A 427 15.95 1.44 -13.72
CA LEU A 427 14.84 0.97 -12.91
C LEU A 427 14.08 -0.20 -13.58
N ASN A 428 13.84 -0.12 -14.90
CA ASN A 428 13.18 -1.20 -15.63
C ASN A 428 13.97 -2.50 -15.61
N VAL A 429 15.29 -2.45 -15.57
CA VAL A 429 16.15 -3.64 -15.44
C VAL A 429 15.91 -4.28 -14.08
N ARG A 430 16.02 -3.52 -12.98
CA ARG A 430 15.77 -4.09 -11.64
C ARG A 430 14.35 -4.64 -11.49
N ARG A 431 13.34 -3.92 -11.95
CA ARG A 431 11.95 -4.35 -11.87
C ARG A 431 11.67 -5.58 -12.74
N LEU A 432 12.29 -5.69 -13.91
CA LEU A 432 12.21 -6.91 -14.73
C LEU A 432 12.82 -8.11 -14.02
N PHE A 433 13.95 -7.95 -13.35
CA PHE A 433 14.55 -9.02 -12.56
C PHE A 433 13.65 -9.42 -11.38
N ASN A 434 13.09 -8.46 -10.62
CA ASN A 434 12.12 -8.76 -9.56
C ASN A 434 10.94 -9.58 -10.10
N PHE A 435 10.38 -9.18 -11.25
CA PHE A 435 9.29 -9.90 -11.91
C PHE A 435 9.68 -11.33 -12.31
N VAL A 436 10.85 -11.50 -12.92
CA VAL A 436 11.33 -12.82 -13.37
C VAL A 436 11.66 -13.72 -12.17
N GLU A 437 12.40 -13.19 -11.20
CA GLU A 437 12.80 -13.91 -9.99
C GLU A 437 11.58 -14.40 -9.22
N LYS A 438 10.61 -13.51 -8.95
CA LYS A 438 9.37 -13.84 -8.23
C LYS A 438 8.49 -14.82 -9.02
N SER A 439 8.33 -14.62 -10.32
CA SER A 439 7.53 -15.54 -11.15
C SER A 439 8.12 -16.96 -11.19
N ILE A 440 9.45 -17.06 -11.25
CA ILE A 440 10.12 -18.36 -11.22
C ILE A 440 9.97 -19.00 -9.83
N LEU A 441 10.17 -18.23 -8.76
CA LEU A 441 10.00 -18.70 -7.38
C LEU A 441 8.61 -19.31 -7.19
N ASP A 442 7.56 -18.56 -7.50
CA ASP A 442 6.16 -18.99 -7.32
C ASP A 442 5.80 -20.17 -8.23
N GLY A 443 6.31 -20.14 -9.46
CA GLY A 443 6.03 -21.17 -10.46
C GLY A 443 6.83 -22.47 -10.29
N THR A 444 7.81 -22.50 -9.39
CA THR A 444 8.66 -23.69 -9.15
C THR A 444 8.48 -24.31 -7.77
N ASN A 445 7.56 -23.86 -6.94
CA ASN A 445 7.26 -24.41 -5.61
C ASN A 445 6.98 -25.93 -5.63
N TRP A 446 6.44 -26.45 -6.73
CA TRP A 446 6.17 -27.88 -6.90
C TRP A 446 7.43 -28.74 -6.95
N VAL A 447 8.63 -28.16 -7.17
CA VAL A 447 9.92 -28.86 -7.25
C VAL A 447 10.37 -29.35 -5.88
N VAL A 448 9.94 -28.67 -4.83
CA VAL A 448 10.34 -28.98 -3.45
C VAL A 448 9.82 -30.36 -3.06
N PHE A 449 10.71 -31.19 -2.53
CA PHE A 449 10.50 -32.61 -2.19
C PHE A 449 10.29 -33.58 -3.36
N GLU A 450 10.41 -33.14 -4.62
CA GLU A 450 10.47 -34.06 -5.75
C GLU A 450 11.83 -34.82 -5.78
N PRO A 451 11.86 -36.05 -6.32
CA PRO A 451 13.14 -36.79 -6.48
C PRO A 451 14.15 -36.00 -7.30
N ASN A 452 15.33 -35.73 -6.73
CA ASN A 452 16.40 -34.95 -7.35
C ASN A 452 17.15 -35.76 -8.41
N ASP A 453 16.57 -35.91 -9.59
CA ASP A 453 17.07 -36.70 -10.70
C ASP A 453 17.08 -35.95 -12.04
N ARG A 454 17.59 -36.60 -13.09
CA ARG A 454 17.65 -36.02 -14.45
C ARG A 454 16.27 -35.69 -15.04
N PHE A 455 15.20 -36.38 -14.63
CA PHE A 455 13.84 -36.12 -15.12
C PHE A 455 13.30 -34.83 -14.52
N LEU A 456 13.55 -34.63 -13.22
CA LEU A 456 13.20 -33.37 -12.54
C LEU A 456 13.96 -32.20 -13.18
N TRP A 457 15.28 -32.31 -13.38
CA TRP A 457 16.10 -31.27 -13.99
C TRP A 457 15.60 -30.89 -15.39
N GLY A 458 15.26 -31.91 -16.20
CA GLY A 458 14.69 -31.69 -17.53
C GLY A 458 13.34 -30.97 -17.49
N SER A 459 12.51 -31.27 -16.49
CA SER A 459 11.20 -30.64 -16.31
C SER A 459 11.33 -29.18 -15.86
N VAL A 460 12.15 -28.91 -14.86
CA VAL A 460 12.45 -27.56 -14.35
C VAL A 460 13.02 -26.68 -15.47
N ARG A 461 14.09 -27.16 -16.13
CA ARG A 461 14.70 -26.44 -17.26
C ARG A 461 13.68 -26.10 -18.35
N ARG A 462 12.84 -27.05 -18.75
CA ARG A 462 11.81 -26.86 -19.77
C ARG A 462 10.78 -25.82 -19.32
N THR A 463 10.30 -25.90 -18.09
CA THR A 463 9.29 -24.98 -17.53
C THR A 463 9.82 -23.55 -17.50
N ILE A 464 11.03 -23.32 -16.97
CA ILE A 464 11.67 -22.00 -16.92
C ILE A 464 11.97 -21.49 -18.34
N THR A 465 12.47 -22.33 -19.24
CA THR A 465 12.73 -21.96 -20.63
C THR A 465 11.45 -21.51 -21.34
N MET A 466 10.32 -22.17 -21.12
CA MET A 466 9.04 -21.78 -21.69
C MET A 466 8.56 -20.43 -21.16
N PHE A 467 8.76 -20.15 -19.88
CA PHE A 467 8.44 -18.85 -19.28
C PHE A 467 9.33 -17.74 -19.87
N LEU A 468 10.67 -17.90 -19.85
CA LEU A 468 11.60 -16.91 -20.38
C LEU A 468 11.42 -16.67 -21.89
N ARG A 469 11.01 -17.69 -22.66
CA ARG A 469 10.65 -17.53 -24.08
C ARG A 469 9.43 -16.63 -24.25
N ARG A 470 8.44 -16.66 -23.32
CA ARG A 470 7.31 -15.71 -23.33
C ARG A 470 7.77 -14.30 -23.00
N VAL A 471 8.63 -14.16 -21.98
CA VAL A 471 9.23 -12.87 -21.59
C VAL A 471 10.06 -12.28 -22.75
N TRP A 472 10.83 -13.11 -23.47
CA TRP A 472 11.55 -12.66 -24.67
C TRP A 472 10.61 -12.23 -25.81
N ARG A 473 9.53 -12.98 -26.07
CA ARG A 473 8.55 -12.64 -27.09
C ARG A 473 7.79 -11.35 -26.79
N SER A 474 7.64 -10.96 -25.55
CA SER A 474 7.07 -9.66 -25.17
C SER A 474 8.01 -8.48 -25.43
N GLY A 475 9.25 -8.74 -25.87
CA GLY A 475 10.27 -7.70 -26.12
C GLY A 475 11.05 -7.27 -24.88
N ALA A 476 10.92 -7.99 -23.76
CA ALA A 476 11.59 -7.64 -22.51
C ALA A 476 13.08 -8.02 -22.50
N LEU A 477 13.48 -8.98 -23.31
CA LEU A 477 14.88 -9.44 -23.42
C LEU A 477 15.46 -9.09 -24.79
N PHE A 478 16.74 -8.70 -24.77
CA PHE A 478 17.49 -8.35 -25.96
C PHE A 478 18.09 -9.62 -26.60
N GLY A 479 17.97 -9.75 -27.93
CA GLY A 479 18.48 -10.88 -28.71
C GLY A 479 17.54 -11.21 -29.88
N ARG A 480 18.12 -11.60 -31.00
CA ARG A 480 17.36 -12.04 -32.20
C ARG A 480 16.79 -13.44 -32.04
N THR A 481 17.49 -14.27 -31.27
CA THR A 481 17.10 -15.64 -30.95
C THR A 481 16.98 -15.83 -29.45
N PRO A 482 16.24 -16.82 -28.97
CA PRO A 482 16.14 -17.12 -27.55
C PRO A 482 17.52 -17.38 -26.89
N GLU A 483 18.44 -18.01 -27.61
CA GLU A 483 19.78 -18.38 -27.12
C GLU A 483 20.66 -17.14 -26.89
N GLU A 484 20.43 -16.04 -27.62
CA GLU A 484 21.09 -14.75 -27.38
C GLU A 484 20.48 -14.00 -26.19
N ALA A 485 19.19 -14.26 -25.92
CA ALA A 485 18.40 -13.49 -24.95
C ALA A 485 18.45 -14.06 -23.52
N PHE A 486 18.54 -15.38 -23.40
CA PHE A 486 18.61 -16.05 -22.09
C PHE A 486 19.17 -17.47 -22.19
N PHE A 487 19.64 -17.98 -21.05
CA PHE A 487 19.97 -19.40 -20.89
C PHE A 487 19.42 -19.95 -19.59
N VAL A 488 19.18 -21.27 -19.58
CA VAL A 488 18.79 -22.03 -18.37
C VAL A 488 19.61 -23.29 -18.34
N LYS A 489 20.44 -23.43 -17.31
CA LYS A 489 21.31 -24.60 -17.09
C LYS A 489 20.84 -25.34 -15.85
N CYS A 490 20.49 -26.60 -16.02
CA CYS A 490 20.16 -27.52 -14.95
C CYS A 490 20.52 -28.92 -15.45
N ASP A 491 21.71 -29.36 -15.11
CA ASP A 491 22.32 -30.64 -15.56
C ASP A 491 23.31 -31.18 -14.51
N GLU A 492 24.09 -32.18 -14.87
CA GLU A 492 25.07 -32.82 -13.97
C GLU A 492 26.24 -31.92 -13.59
N GLU A 493 26.55 -30.92 -14.41
CA GLU A 493 27.68 -30.03 -14.16
C GLU A 493 27.40 -29.09 -12.98
N ASN A 494 26.15 -28.54 -12.87
CA ASN A 494 25.78 -27.69 -11.75
C ASN A 494 25.05 -28.44 -10.61
N ASN A 495 24.78 -29.76 -10.78
CA ASN A 495 24.20 -30.62 -9.76
C ASN A 495 25.08 -31.88 -9.55
N PRO A 496 26.32 -31.72 -9.06
CA PRO A 496 27.21 -32.84 -8.77
C PRO A 496 26.64 -33.73 -7.65
N PRO A 497 27.20 -34.97 -7.46
CA PRO A 497 26.70 -35.90 -6.45
C PRO A 497 26.62 -35.32 -5.05
N GLU A 498 27.59 -34.49 -4.66
CA GLU A 498 27.64 -33.85 -3.33
C GLU A 498 26.41 -32.94 -3.07
N ASN A 499 26.00 -32.16 -4.06
CA ASN A 499 24.82 -31.31 -3.96
C ASN A 499 23.52 -32.12 -3.88
N ARG A 500 23.44 -33.21 -4.67
CA ARG A 500 22.28 -34.12 -4.65
C ARG A 500 22.14 -34.82 -3.31
N ASP A 501 23.25 -35.30 -2.74
CA ASP A 501 23.28 -35.97 -1.44
C ASP A 501 22.90 -35.00 -0.30
N ALA A 502 23.21 -33.70 -0.47
CA ALA A 502 22.78 -32.63 0.42
C ALA A 502 21.31 -32.15 0.18
N GLY A 503 20.61 -32.74 -0.80
CA GLY A 503 19.23 -32.31 -1.15
C GLY A 503 19.14 -30.98 -1.89
N ILE A 504 20.24 -30.50 -2.50
CA ILE A 504 20.31 -29.22 -3.19
C ILE A 504 20.10 -29.44 -4.70
N LEU A 505 19.18 -28.65 -5.30
CA LEU A 505 19.01 -28.51 -6.73
C LEU A 505 19.44 -27.10 -7.15
N THR A 506 20.40 -27.00 -8.05
CA THR A 506 20.91 -25.73 -8.59
C THR A 506 20.47 -25.53 -10.03
N VAL A 507 19.91 -24.35 -10.31
CA VAL A 507 19.53 -23.93 -11.66
C VAL A 507 20.17 -22.57 -11.95
N ASP A 508 21.04 -22.52 -12.94
CA ASP A 508 21.67 -21.27 -13.39
C ASP A 508 20.84 -20.64 -14.50
N ILE A 509 20.45 -19.39 -14.31
CA ILE A 509 19.62 -18.63 -15.25
C ILE A 509 20.32 -17.31 -15.58
N GLY A 510 20.53 -17.06 -16.86
CA GLY A 510 21.00 -15.76 -17.34
C GLY A 510 19.99 -15.14 -18.28
N ILE A 511 19.75 -13.83 -18.14
CA ILE A 511 18.87 -13.05 -19.01
C ILE A 511 19.58 -11.78 -19.48
N ALA A 512 19.30 -11.35 -20.70
CA ALA A 512 19.80 -10.11 -21.30
C ALA A 512 18.66 -9.07 -21.32
N PRO A 513 18.51 -8.19 -20.30
CA PRO A 513 17.41 -7.23 -20.23
C PRO A 513 17.58 -6.13 -21.27
N VAL A 514 16.47 -5.63 -21.83
CA VAL A 514 16.48 -4.42 -22.66
C VAL A 514 16.76 -3.20 -21.78
N LYS A 515 17.67 -2.33 -22.24
CA LYS A 515 17.98 -1.05 -21.58
C LYS A 515 17.29 0.09 -22.34
N PRO A 516 16.84 1.16 -21.66
CA PRO A 516 16.19 2.28 -22.33
C PRO A 516 17.17 3.08 -23.18
N ALA A 517 16.71 3.63 -24.30
CA ALA A 517 17.44 4.64 -25.05
C ALA A 517 17.30 5.99 -24.33
N GLU A 518 18.22 6.30 -23.44
CA GLU A 518 18.21 7.54 -22.65
C GLU A 518 18.77 8.72 -23.45
N PHE A 519 19.77 8.47 -24.33
CA PHE A 519 20.41 9.50 -25.14
C PHE A 519 20.25 9.18 -26.63
N ILE A 520 19.62 10.09 -27.38
CA ILE A 520 19.45 10.00 -28.81
C ILE A 520 20.35 11.04 -29.48
N VAL A 521 21.30 10.60 -30.29
CA VAL A 521 22.25 11.48 -30.97
C VAL A 521 21.97 11.46 -32.48
N PHE A 522 21.57 12.59 -32.99
CA PHE A 522 21.49 12.82 -34.44
C PHE A 522 22.77 13.52 -34.91
N ARG A 523 23.43 12.93 -35.89
CA ARG A 523 24.57 13.57 -36.57
C ARG A 523 24.07 14.13 -37.90
N VAL A 524 24.06 15.46 -38.01
CA VAL A 524 23.68 16.16 -39.22
C VAL A 524 24.93 16.77 -39.82
N SER A 525 25.25 16.39 -41.06
CA SER A 525 26.36 16.94 -41.80
C SER A 525 25.84 17.72 -43.02
N GLN A 526 26.52 18.79 -43.36
CA GLN A 526 26.25 19.54 -44.59
C GLN A 526 26.97 18.85 -45.73
N TYR A 527 26.22 18.48 -46.77
CA TYR A 527 26.79 17.95 -48.01
C TYR A 527 26.94 19.06 -49.03
N ALA A 528 28.10 19.13 -49.69
CA ALA A 528 28.26 19.95 -50.87
C ALA A 528 27.49 19.33 -52.04
N GLN A 529 26.89 20.16 -52.89
CA GLN A 529 26.09 19.71 -54.04
C GLN A 529 26.96 18.83 -54.98
N GLY A 530 26.66 17.53 -55.09
CA GLY A 530 27.38 16.60 -55.95
C GLY A 530 28.03 15.39 -55.26
N ALA A 531 27.97 15.26 -53.91
CA ALA A 531 28.43 14.07 -53.22
C ALA A 531 27.33 12.99 -53.27
N ALA A 532 27.56 11.91 -54.01
CA ALA A 532 26.70 10.73 -53.99
C ALA A 532 26.79 10.02 -52.64
N LEU A 533 25.65 9.64 -52.06
CA LEU A 533 25.59 8.72 -50.93
C LEU A 533 26.06 7.34 -51.43
N GLU A 534 27.23 6.86 -50.97
CA GLU A 534 27.52 5.43 -50.99
C GLU A 534 26.69 4.75 -49.90
N GLU A 535 25.84 3.78 -50.32
CA GLU A 535 25.05 2.91 -49.42
C GLU A 535 25.91 1.96 -48.61
#